data_1db984082c2053cf47742a6d1b352263
#
_entry.id   1db984082c2053cf47742a6d1b352263
#
_cell.length_a   1.000
_cell.length_b   1.000
_cell.length_c   1.000
_cell.angle_alpha   90.00
_cell.angle_beta   90.00
_cell.angle_gamma   90.00
#
_symmetry.space_group_name_H-M   'P 1'
#
loop_
_entity.id
_entity.type
_entity.pdbx_description
1 polymer ?
#
loop_
_entity_poly.entity_id
_entity_poly.type
_entity_poly.pdbx_seq_one_letter_code
_entity_poly.pdbx_strand_id
1 'polypeptide(L)'
;NLLFADWANRGLNQWTITNTATTLSKSDQYIDLTATTIDVLDVIVRRTENSQTTDIQMNQIGRSEYWNIPSKDTEARPTQWFLDKQITPRLYIWPAAENSTDQLIINRLVRIEDADAGANTVDMPFRFYPCLAAGLSYYIALKKAPDRVTMLKGFYEEEFARAADQDQSRASLTISPGLRSRIA
;
A
#
# COMPACT_ATOMS: atom_id res chain seq x y z
N ASN A 1 13.02 11.60 9.63
CA ASN A 1 11.73 10.93 9.82
C ASN A 1 10.53 11.79 9.38
N LEU A 2 10.47 13.12 9.70
CA LEU A 2 9.37 14.00 9.27
C LEU A 2 9.24 14.09 7.74
N LEU A 3 10.35 14.13 7.02
CA LEU A 3 10.37 14.13 5.55
C LEU A 3 9.78 12.84 4.96
N PHE A 4 10.10 11.68 5.54
CA PHE A 4 9.56 10.40 5.10
C PHE A 4 8.06 10.28 5.38
N ALA A 5 7.61 10.81 6.51
CA ALA A 5 6.18 10.90 6.79
C ALA A 5 5.44 11.82 5.80
N ASP A 6 6.05 12.95 5.40
CA ASP A 6 5.50 13.82 4.36
C ASP A 6 5.38 13.08 3.02
N TRP A 7 6.39 12.33 2.61
CA TRP A 7 6.34 11.55 1.37
C TRP A 7 5.28 10.44 1.40
N ALA A 8 5.15 9.74 2.52
CA ALA A 8 4.10 8.73 2.69
C ALA A 8 2.69 9.32 2.53
N ASN A 9 2.49 10.58 2.92
CA ASN A 9 1.21 11.28 2.78
C ASN A 9 0.96 11.84 1.37
N ARG A 10 1.99 11.99 0.53
CA ARG A 10 1.88 12.58 -0.81
C ARG A 10 1.48 11.60 -1.89
N GLY A 11 1.52 10.30 -1.63
CA GLY A 11 1.10 9.29 -2.60
C GLY A 11 1.79 7.94 -2.48
N LEU A 12 1.56 7.10 -3.49
CA LEU A 12 2.12 5.77 -3.60
C LEU A 12 3.59 5.82 -4.00
N ASN A 13 4.45 5.33 -3.11
CA ASN A 13 5.86 5.09 -3.44
C ASN A 13 6.00 3.62 -3.87
N GLN A 14 6.26 3.38 -5.15
CA GLN A 14 6.29 2.03 -5.73
C GLN A 14 7.28 1.10 -5.03
N TRP A 15 8.42 1.62 -4.57
CA TRP A 15 9.43 0.80 -3.88
C TRP A 15 9.04 0.38 -2.47
N THR A 16 8.01 0.98 -1.89
CA THR A 16 7.52 0.62 -0.55
C THR A 16 6.38 -0.41 -0.60
N ILE A 17 6.01 -0.87 -1.79
CA ILE A 17 5.04 -1.94 -1.97
C ILE A 17 5.72 -3.28 -1.70
N THR A 18 5.21 -3.99 -0.71
CA THR A 18 5.68 -5.33 -0.35
C THR A 18 4.57 -6.35 -0.52
N ASN A 19 4.98 -7.54 -0.95
CA ASN A 19 4.10 -8.69 -1.07
C ASN A 19 4.37 -9.64 0.11
N THR A 20 3.34 -9.95 0.88
CA THR A 20 3.45 -10.83 2.05
C THR A 20 2.46 -11.98 1.91
N ALA A 21 2.96 -13.21 2.04
CA ALA A 21 2.13 -14.41 2.11
C ALA A 21 1.88 -14.77 3.58
N THR A 22 0.61 -14.94 3.96
CA THR A 22 0.20 -15.36 5.30
C THR A 22 -0.72 -16.55 5.18
N THR A 23 -0.41 -17.66 5.86
CA THR A 23 -1.28 -18.83 5.90
C THR A 23 -2.47 -18.53 6.80
N LEU A 24 -3.67 -18.86 6.32
CA LEU A 24 -4.90 -18.77 7.08
C LEU A 24 -5.01 -19.96 8.04
N SER A 25 -5.65 -19.73 9.17
CA SER A 25 -6.16 -20.80 10.02
C SER A 25 -7.67 -20.92 9.83
N LYS A 26 -8.21 -22.12 10.02
CA LYS A 26 -9.66 -22.31 9.93
C LYS A 26 -10.38 -21.37 10.90
N SER A 27 -11.47 -20.78 10.46
CA SER A 27 -12.30 -19.80 11.16
C SER A 27 -11.65 -18.41 11.34
N ASP A 28 -10.49 -18.16 10.72
CA ASP A 28 -9.91 -16.80 10.74
C ASP A 28 -10.85 -15.81 10.06
N GLN A 29 -11.16 -14.73 10.76
CA GLN A 29 -11.98 -13.61 10.27
C GLN A 29 -11.14 -12.36 10.03
N TYR A 30 -9.92 -12.33 10.54
CA TYR A 30 -8.99 -11.20 10.39
C TYR A 30 -7.54 -11.63 10.55
N ILE A 31 -6.66 -10.79 10.07
CA ILE A 31 -5.20 -10.91 10.25
C ILE A 31 -4.67 -9.57 10.74
N ASP A 32 -3.84 -9.59 11.79
CA ASP A 32 -3.13 -8.40 12.25
C ASP A 32 -1.91 -8.16 11.35
N LEU A 33 -1.84 -6.96 10.80
CA LEU A 33 -0.71 -6.52 9.99
C LEU A 33 0.32 -5.80 10.85
N THR A 34 1.55 -5.68 10.35
CA THR A 34 2.59 -4.92 11.06
C THR A 34 2.23 -3.42 11.10
N ALA A 35 2.60 -2.75 12.18
CA ALA A 35 2.38 -1.31 12.37
C ALA A 35 3.07 -0.43 11.28
N THR A 36 3.98 -1.03 10.52
CA THR A 36 4.62 -0.38 9.37
C THR A 36 3.72 -0.30 8.13
N THR A 37 2.59 -1.02 8.11
CA THR A 37 1.65 -1.01 6.98
C THR A 37 0.86 0.29 6.97
N ILE A 38 0.92 1.02 5.86
CA ILE A 38 0.16 2.25 5.61
C ILE A 38 -1.19 1.91 4.98
N ASP A 39 -1.16 1.03 3.96
CA ASP A 39 -2.35 0.65 3.20
C ASP A 39 -2.20 -0.77 2.63
N VAL A 40 -3.31 -1.35 2.21
CA VAL A 40 -3.37 -2.60 1.46
C VAL A 40 -3.97 -2.28 0.09
N LEU A 41 -3.25 -2.63 -0.97
CA LEU A 41 -3.64 -2.35 -2.35
C LEU A 41 -4.52 -3.46 -2.90
N ASP A 42 -4.05 -4.70 -2.77
CA ASP A 42 -4.71 -5.89 -3.28
C ASP A 42 -4.54 -7.06 -2.31
N VAL A 43 -5.53 -7.93 -2.28
CA VAL A 43 -5.49 -9.19 -1.54
C VAL A 43 -5.94 -10.33 -2.44
N ILE A 44 -5.19 -11.41 -2.44
CA ILE A 44 -5.42 -12.61 -3.23
C ILE A 44 -5.47 -13.80 -2.29
N VAL A 45 -6.46 -14.67 -2.46
CA VAL A 45 -6.47 -16.01 -1.84
C VAL A 45 -5.74 -16.97 -2.78
N ARG A 46 -4.70 -17.59 -2.26
CA ARG A 46 -3.96 -18.65 -2.94
C ARG A 46 -4.37 -19.99 -2.35
N ARG A 47 -4.89 -20.86 -3.18
CA ARG A 47 -5.22 -22.24 -2.84
C ARG A 47 -4.41 -23.23 -3.68
N THR A 48 -3.83 -24.22 -3.02
CA THR A 48 -3.13 -25.31 -3.70
C THR A 48 -3.89 -26.60 -3.47
N GLU A 49 -4.45 -27.15 -4.55
CA GLU A 49 -5.16 -28.42 -4.56
C GLU A 49 -4.59 -29.32 -5.67
N ASN A 50 -4.34 -30.59 -5.36
CA ASN A 50 -3.80 -31.55 -6.33
C ASN A 50 -2.56 -31.06 -7.10
N SER A 51 -1.64 -30.41 -6.40
CA SER A 51 -0.43 -29.77 -6.97
C SER A 51 -0.69 -28.63 -7.96
N GLN A 52 -1.92 -28.14 -8.04
CA GLN A 52 -2.27 -26.94 -8.79
C GLN A 52 -2.52 -25.78 -7.84
N THR A 53 -1.87 -24.65 -8.12
CA THR A 53 -2.06 -23.41 -7.36
C THR A 53 -2.95 -22.48 -8.14
N THR A 54 -4.01 -21.99 -7.49
CA THR A 54 -4.96 -21.04 -8.05
C THR A 54 -4.98 -19.78 -7.20
N ASP A 55 -4.79 -18.64 -7.83
CA ASP A 55 -4.87 -17.32 -7.21
C ASP A 55 -6.20 -16.66 -7.58
N ILE A 56 -6.96 -16.23 -6.57
CA ILE A 56 -8.27 -15.57 -6.75
C ILE A 56 -8.21 -14.24 -6.03
N GLN A 57 -8.41 -13.16 -6.79
CA GLN A 57 -8.46 -11.80 -6.23
C GLN A 57 -9.70 -11.62 -5.37
N MET A 58 -9.55 -10.99 -4.22
CA MET A 58 -10.63 -10.63 -3.31
C MET A 58 -11.09 -9.20 -3.57
N ASN A 59 -12.38 -8.94 -3.31
CA ASN A 59 -12.97 -7.63 -3.45
C ASN A 59 -12.80 -6.80 -2.16
N GLN A 60 -12.34 -5.56 -2.30
CA GLN A 60 -12.34 -4.63 -1.19
C GLN A 60 -13.76 -4.13 -0.91
N ILE A 61 -14.16 -4.15 0.35
CA ILE A 61 -15.44 -3.61 0.82
C ILE A 61 -15.23 -2.48 1.82
N GLY A 62 -16.23 -1.63 1.98
CA GLY A 62 -16.20 -0.55 2.95
C GLY A 62 -16.43 -1.02 4.39
N ARG A 63 -16.00 -0.20 5.37
CA ARG A 63 -16.22 -0.47 6.80
C ARG A 63 -17.69 -0.75 7.11
N SER A 64 -18.59 0.11 6.65
CA SER A 64 -20.02 -0.04 6.89
C SER A 64 -20.60 -1.31 6.29
N GLU A 65 -20.12 -1.70 5.11
CA GLU A 65 -20.54 -2.91 4.41
C GLU A 65 -20.11 -4.15 5.19
N TYR A 66 -18.86 -4.21 5.64
CA TYR A 66 -18.37 -5.30 6.47
C TYR A 66 -19.19 -5.45 7.77
N TRP A 67 -19.48 -4.34 8.47
CA TRP A 67 -20.21 -4.38 9.73
C TRP A 67 -21.68 -4.72 9.57
N ASN A 68 -22.27 -4.50 8.39
CA ASN A 68 -23.65 -4.88 8.06
C ASN A 68 -23.81 -6.36 7.71
N ILE A 69 -22.73 -7.12 7.56
CA ILE A 69 -22.80 -8.57 7.31
C ILE A 69 -23.43 -9.26 8.55
N PRO A 70 -24.57 -9.93 8.40
CA PRO A 70 -25.31 -10.48 9.56
C PRO A 70 -24.61 -11.70 10.18
N SER A 71 -23.90 -12.51 9.38
CA SER A 71 -23.20 -13.69 9.86
C SER A 71 -21.73 -13.63 9.46
N LYS A 72 -20.87 -13.26 10.41
CA LYS A 72 -19.42 -13.16 10.20
C LYS A 72 -18.71 -14.50 10.35
N ASP A 73 -19.35 -15.45 11.05
CA ASP A 73 -18.82 -16.79 11.33
C ASP A 73 -19.05 -17.78 10.19
N THR A 74 -19.64 -17.33 9.06
CA THR A 74 -19.84 -18.18 7.90
C THR A 74 -18.49 -18.61 7.35
N GLU A 75 -18.18 -19.90 7.41
CA GLU A 75 -16.94 -20.47 6.89
C GLU A 75 -17.09 -20.80 5.39
N ALA A 76 -16.23 -20.22 4.58
CA ALA A 76 -16.06 -20.50 3.17
C ALA A 76 -14.72 -19.93 2.67
N ARG A 77 -14.42 -20.07 1.37
CA ARG A 77 -13.29 -19.36 0.77
C ARG A 77 -13.52 -17.83 0.90
N PRO A 78 -12.59 -17.10 1.50
CA PRO A 78 -12.70 -15.63 1.59
C PRO A 78 -12.77 -14.98 0.19
N THR A 79 -13.70 -14.04 0.02
CA THR A 79 -13.93 -13.32 -1.25
C THR A 79 -13.89 -11.81 -1.10
N GLN A 80 -14.02 -11.33 0.12
CA GLN A 80 -14.08 -9.91 0.44
C GLN A 80 -13.13 -9.59 1.58
N TRP A 81 -12.61 -8.37 1.58
CA TRP A 81 -11.74 -7.88 2.64
C TRP A 81 -11.99 -6.41 2.96
N PHE A 82 -11.67 -6.04 4.19
CA PHE A 82 -11.75 -4.67 4.70
C PHE A 82 -10.52 -4.39 5.57
N LEU A 83 -9.85 -3.27 5.33
CA LEU A 83 -8.72 -2.82 6.15
C LEU A 83 -9.17 -1.81 7.20
N ASP A 84 -9.00 -2.13 8.47
CA ASP A 84 -9.14 -1.20 9.59
C ASP A 84 -7.79 -0.54 9.88
N LYS A 85 -7.64 0.73 9.47
CA LYS A 85 -6.41 1.52 9.58
C LYS A 85 -6.25 2.08 10.99
N GLN A 86 -5.82 1.24 11.91
CA GLN A 86 -5.48 1.63 13.27
C GLN A 86 -3.95 1.72 13.46
N ILE A 87 -3.46 1.96 14.69
CA ILE A 87 -2.02 1.96 14.98
C ILE A 87 -1.40 0.61 14.58
N THR A 88 -2.08 -0.49 14.88
CA THR A 88 -1.80 -1.81 14.31
C THR A 88 -2.92 -2.12 13.34
N PRO A 89 -2.69 -2.02 12.04
CA PRO A 89 -3.73 -2.25 11.04
C PRO A 89 -4.22 -3.69 11.08
N ARG A 90 -5.54 -3.87 10.90
CA ARG A 90 -6.18 -5.18 10.89
C ARG A 90 -6.91 -5.39 9.57
N LEU A 91 -6.59 -6.50 8.92
CA LEU A 91 -7.25 -6.93 7.69
C LEU A 91 -8.36 -7.90 8.04
N TYR A 92 -9.60 -7.47 7.93
CA TYR A 92 -10.77 -8.32 8.06
C TYR A 92 -11.08 -9.01 6.74
N ILE A 93 -11.47 -10.27 6.81
CA ILE A 93 -11.86 -11.09 5.66
C ILE A 93 -13.25 -11.66 5.83
N TRP A 94 -13.97 -11.86 4.75
CA TRP A 94 -15.26 -12.51 4.75
C TRP A 94 -15.49 -13.29 3.43
N PRO A 95 -16.04 -14.49 3.50
CA PRO A 95 -16.32 -15.34 4.67
C PRO A 95 -15.08 -15.68 5.49
N ALA A 96 -15.28 -16.21 6.71
CA ALA A 96 -14.19 -16.74 7.52
C ALA A 96 -13.53 -17.93 6.82
N ALA A 97 -12.24 -18.13 7.03
CA ALA A 97 -11.48 -19.19 6.36
C ALA A 97 -12.05 -20.60 6.67
N GLU A 98 -12.34 -21.36 5.63
CA GLU A 98 -12.87 -22.73 5.76
C GLU A 98 -11.81 -23.78 6.07
N ASN A 99 -10.54 -23.49 5.81
CA ASN A 99 -9.43 -24.41 5.99
C ASN A 99 -8.15 -23.68 6.50
N SER A 100 -7.13 -24.48 6.80
CA SER A 100 -5.82 -23.98 7.27
C SER A 100 -4.69 -24.18 6.24
N THR A 101 -5.04 -24.33 4.96
CA THR A 101 -4.11 -24.56 3.86
C THR A 101 -4.05 -23.40 2.88
N ASP A 102 -5.10 -22.59 2.84
CA ASP A 102 -5.14 -21.39 2.00
C ASP A 102 -4.17 -20.30 2.53
N GLN A 103 -3.62 -19.54 1.62
CA GLN A 103 -2.76 -18.42 1.92
C GLN A 103 -3.38 -17.12 1.41
N LEU A 104 -3.25 -16.05 2.18
CA LEU A 104 -3.49 -14.71 1.69
C LEU A 104 -2.18 -14.12 1.18
N ILE A 105 -2.20 -13.67 -0.05
CA ILE A 105 -1.13 -12.86 -0.64
C ILE A 105 -1.58 -11.41 -0.56
N ILE A 106 -0.89 -10.63 0.25
CA ILE A 106 -1.27 -9.25 0.57
C ILE A 106 -0.25 -8.31 -0.04
N ASN A 107 -0.67 -7.52 -1.02
CA ASN A 107 0.11 -6.41 -1.55
C ASN A 107 -0.16 -5.18 -0.68
N ARG A 108 0.82 -4.79 0.10
CA ARG A 108 0.68 -3.69 1.06
C ARG A 108 1.72 -2.60 0.82
N LEU A 109 1.31 -1.37 1.08
CA LEU A 109 2.19 -0.22 1.15
C LEU A 109 2.75 -0.14 2.56
N VAL A 110 4.06 -0.16 2.69
CA VAL A 110 4.75 -0.01 3.97
C VAL A 110 5.41 1.36 4.08
N ARG A 111 5.56 1.86 5.29
CA ARG A 111 6.28 3.12 5.51
C ARG A 111 7.76 2.95 5.15
N ILE A 112 8.37 4.04 4.68
CA ILE A 112 9.81 4.11 4.50
C ILE A 112 10.48 3.93 5.87
N GLU A 113 11.53 3.12 5.95
CA GLU A 113 12.26 2.91 7.20
C GLU A 113 12.82 4.21 7.75
N ASP A 114 12.80 4.33 9.08
CA ASP A 114 13.35 5.48 9.76
C ASP A 114 14.88 5.47 9.69
N ALA A 115 15.47 6.63 9.45
CA ALA A 115 16.90 6.83 9.61
C ALA A 115 17.22 6.97 11.11
N ASP A 116 17.36 5.84 11.82
CA ASP A 116 17.49 5.81 13.27
C ASP A 116 18.93 5.82 13.78
N ALA A 117 19.87 5.29 13.01
CA ALA A 117 21.29 5.24 13.37
C ALA A 117 22.19 5.64 12.19
N GLY A 118 23.33 6.27 12.48
CA GLY A 118 24.29 6.73 11.45
C GLY A 118 24.94 5.60 10.64
N ALA A 119 24.76 4.34 11.05
CA ALA A 119 25.21 3.15 10.33
C ALA A 119 24.14 2.57 9.39
N ASN A 120 22.88 3.00 9.50
CA ASN A 120 21.80 2.49 8.66
C ASN A 120 21.80 3.20 7.31
N THR A 121 21.76 2.39 6.26
CA THR A 121 21.54 2.90 4.89
C THR A 121 20.04 3.11 4.72
N VAL A 122 19.65 4.29 4.22
CA VAL A 122 18.26 4.57 3.88
C VAL A 122 17.84 3.66 2.74
N ASP A 123 16.81 2.86 2.94
CA ASP A 123 16.23 2.00 1.88
C ASP A 123 15.39 2.85 0.92
N MET A 124 16.09 3.45 -0.04
CA MET A 124 15.53 4.41 -0.98
C MET A 124 16.20 4.29 -2.36
N PRO A 125 15.42 4.30 -3.46
CA PRO A 125 15.99 4.36 -4.80
C PRO A 125 16.82 5.63 -5.01
N PHE A 126 17.93 5.51 -5.72
CA PHE A 126 18.87 6.62 -5.98
C PHE A 126 18.19 7.86 -6.60
N ARG A 127 17.11 7.69 -7.37
CA ARG A 127 16.34 8.78 -7.98
C ARG A 127 15.73 9.75 -6.97
N PHE A 128 15.55 9.33 -5.71
CA PHE A 128 15.04 10.16 -4.62
C PHE A 128 16.14 10.88 -3.81
N TYR A 129 17.42 10.60 -4.05
CA TYR A 129 18.51 11.27 -3.32
C TYR A 129 18.55 12.79 -3.52
N PRO A 130 18.36 13.35 -4.74
CA PRO A 130 18.27 14.80 -4.91
C PRO A 130 17.10 15.41 -4.13
N CYS A 131 15.94 14.76 -4.15
CA CYS A 131 14.76 15.16 -3.39
C CYS A 131 15.02 15.09 -1.88
N LEU A 132 15.72 14.05 -1.39
CA LEU A 132 16.10 13.93 0.02
C LEU A 132 16.99 15.10 0.44
N ALA A 133 18.02 15.43 -0.34
CA ALA A 133 18.94 16.53 -0.04
C ALA A 133 18.21 17.89 -0.03
N ALA A 134 17.34 18.14 -1.02
CA ALA A 134 16.53 19.35 -1.10
C ALA A 134 15.55 19.47 0.08
N GLY A 135 14.87 18.38 0.41
CA GLY A 135 13.94 18.30 1.52
C GLY A 135 14.60 18.51 2.89
N LEU A 136 15.76 17.89 3.12
CA LEU A 136 16.55 18.11 4.34
C LEU A 136 16.98 19.57 4.46
N SER A 137 17.45 20.18 3.36
CA SER A 137 17.83 21.59 3.31
C SER A 137 16.66 22.51 3.66
N TYR A 138 15.47 22.22 3.15
CA TYR A 138 14.23 22.93 3.47
C TYR A 138 13.87 22.82 4.96
N TYR A 139 13.85 21.60 5.52
CA TYR A 139 13.52 21.40 6.94
C TYR A 139 14.53 22.00 7.90
N ILE A 140 15.83 22.04 7.54
CA ILE A 140 16.87 22.73 8.31
C ILE A 140 16.67 24.25 8.24
N ALA A 141 16.34 24.78 7.04
CA ALA A 141 16.14 26.22 6.84
C ALA A 141 14.96 26.75 7.66
N LEU A 142 13.90 25.97 7.88
CA LEU A 142 12.78 26.34 8.77
C LEU A 142 13.26 26.75 10.18
N LYS A 143 14.36 26.15 10.67
CA LYS A 143 14.92 26.46 12.01
C LYS A 143 16.08 27.40 12.01
N LYS A 144 16.90 27.43 10.95
CA LYS A 144 18.21 28.11 10.95
C LYS A 144 18.34 29.26 9.96
N ALA A 145 17.51 29.31 8.90
CA ALA A 145 17.63 30.29 7.82
C ALA A 145 16.25 30.64 7.22
N PRO A 146 15.37 31.34 7.97
CA PRO A 146 14.02 31.62 7.54
C PRO A 146 13.93 32.39 6.21
N ASP A 147 14.91 33.23 5.92
CA ASP A 147 14.99 34.02 4.68
C ASP A 147 15.09 33.13 3.40
N ARG A 148 15.58 31.90 3.53
CA ARG A 148 15.79 30.96 2.41
C ARG A 148 14.67 29.92 2.26
N VAL A 149 13.73 29.89 3.17
CA VAL A 149 12.68 28.86 3.23
C VAL A 149 11.87 28.78 1.95
N THR A 150 11.41 29.91 1.42
CA THR A 150 10.57 29.97 0.22
C THR A 150 11.31 29.41 -1.00
N MET A 151 12.57 29.79 -1.19
CA MET A 151 13.39 29.31 -2.30
C MET A 151 13.65 27.80 -2.18
N LEU A 152 14.06 27.34 -1.00
CA LEU A 152 14.37 25.92 -0.77
C LEU A 152 13.11 25.02 -0.84
N LYS A 153 11.94 25.55 -0.46
CA LYS A 153 10.68 24.87 -0.67
C LYS A 153 10.41 24.65 -2.16
N GLY A 154 10.62 25.67 -2.99
CA GLY A 154 10.45 25.57 -4.44
C GLY A 154 11.34 24.47 -5.05
N PHE A 155 12.61 24.43 -4.70
CA PHE A 155 13.51 23.37 -5.15
C PHE A 155 13.09 21.98 -4.66
N TYR A 156 12.66 21.86 -3.41
CA TYR A 156 12.18 20.58 -2.87
C TYR A 156 10.95 20.07 -3.62
N GLU A 157 9.95 20.93 -3.86
CA GLU A 157 8.74 20.53 -4.58
C GLU A 157 9.04 20.12 -6.04
N GLU A 158 9.97 20.83 -6.70
CA GLU A 158 10.40 20.49 -8.06
C GLU A 158 11.12 19.14 -8.12
N GLU A 159 12.06 18.87 -7.22
CA GLU A 159 12.77 17.60 -7.15
C GLU A 159 11.84 16.45 -6.75
N PHE A 160 10.87 16.72 -5.86
CA PHE A 160 9.86 15.71 -5.50
C PHE A 160 8.97 15.37 -6.70
N ALA A 161 8.50 16.37 -7.45
CA ALA A 161 7.68 16.13 -8.63
C ALA A 161 8.42 15.29 -9.67
N ARG A 162 9.70 15.60 -9.95
CA ARG A 162 10.52 14.80 -10.88
C ARG A 162 10.69 13.36 -10.42
N ALA A 163 10.95 13.14 -9.13
CA ALA A 163 11.11 11.80 -8.58
C ALA A 163 9.80 11.01 -8.62
N ALA A 164 8.68 11.65 -8.28
CA ALA A 164 7.36 11.04 -8.30
C ALA A 164 6.90 10.66 -9.71
N ASP A 165 7.17 11.51 -10.71
CA ASP A 165 6.85 11.20 -12.11
C ASP A 165 7.58 9.96 -12.62
N GLN A 166 8.80 9.73 -12.16
CA GLN A 166 9.57 8.52 -12.50
C GLN A 166 9.10 7.28 -11.74
N ASP A 167 8.46 7.48 -10.59
CA ASP A 167 7.99 6.37 -9.74
C ASP A 167 6.59 5.88 -10.14
N GLN A 168 5.90 6.56 -11.05
CA GLN A 168 4.58 6.14 -11.51
C GLN A 168 4.65 4.85 -12.32
N SER A 169 3.71 3.93 -12.05
CA SER A 169 3.57 2.73 -12.87
C SER A 169 3.10 3.12 -14.27
N ARG A 170 3.88 2.75 -15.29
CA ARG A 170 3.50 2.95 -16.70
C ARG A 170 2.54 1.85 -17.11
N ALA A 171 1.25 2.03 -16.81
CA ALA A 171 0.21 1.17 -17.36
C ALA A 171 -0.17 1.67 -18.77
N SER A 172 -0.18 0.77 -19.74
CA SER A 172 -0.71 1.05 -21.07
C SER A 172 -2.23 1.13 -20.99
N LEU A 173 -2.79 2.33 -21.11
CA LEU A 173 -4.25 2.53 -21.18
C LEU A 173 -4.69 2.35 -22.63
N THR A 174 -5.19 1.19 -22.99
CA THR A 174 -5.83 0.97 -24.30
C THR A 174 -7.32 1.29 -24.19
N ILE A 175 -7.72 2.46 -24.68
CA ILE A 175 -9.14 2.81 -24.80
C ILE A 175 -9.63 2.27 -26.14
N SER A 176 -10.40 1.18 -26.14
CA SER A 176 -11.14 0.72 -27.32
C SER A 176 -12.48 1.46 -27.39
N PRO A 177 -12.73 2.30 -28.41
CA PRO A 177 -14.04 2.88 -28.60
C PRO A 177 -15.04 1.75 -28.85
N GLY A 178 -16.00 1.56 -27.95
CA GLY A 178 -17.10 0.63 -28.17
C GLY A 178 -17.97 1.15 -29.33
N LEU A 179 -17.89 0.53 -30.49
CA LEU A 179 -18.85 0.71 -31.58
C LEU A 179 -20.22 0.21 -31.08
N ARG A 180 -21.06 1.13 -30.63
CA ARG A 180 -22.48 0.84 -30.50
C ARG A 180 -23.02 0.67 -31.91
N SER A 181 -23.15 -0.56 -32.36
CA SER A 181 -23.98 -0.88 -33.53
C SER A 181 -25.43 -0.48 -33.19
N ARG A 182 -25.88 0.62 -33.78
CA ARG A 182 -27.32 0.89 -33.89
C ARG A 182 -27.86 -0.13 -34.87
N ILE A 183 -28.54 -1.13 -34.37
CA ILE A 183 -29.44 -1.96 -35.15
C ILE A 183 -30.72 -1.09 -35.32
N ALA A 184 -30.97 -0.70 -36.57
CA ALA A 184 -32.23 -0.08 -36.99
C ALA A 184 -33.33 -1.15 -37.05
#